data_f982e6006f335d2b494e8b7b7e13eaac
#
_entry.id   f982e6006f335d2b494e8b7b7e13eaac
#
_cell.length_a   1.000
_cell.length_b   1.000
_cell.length_c   1.000
_cell.angle_alpha   90.00
_cell.angle_beta   90.00
_cell.angle_gamma   90.00
#
_symmetry.space_group_name_H-M   'P 1'
#
loop_
_entity.id
_entity.type
_entity.pdbx_description
1 polymer ?
#
loop_
_entity_poly.entity_id
_entity_poly.type
_entity_poly.pdbx_seq_one_letter_code
_entity_poly.pdbx_strand_id
1 'polypeptide(L)'
;MVFFSQNAANISLLFVLLRKTMDRIMTRLSVNINKIATLRNARGGDVPNVEKVALDCENFGADGITVHPRPDERHIRRSDVYDLRPLLRTEFNIEGYPSPDFIDLVLKVKPHQVTLVPDSPAQLTSNAGWDTKKNLDFLTEVLDGFNHAGIRTSVFVSTDAEMIEYAAKAGADRVELYTEPYAAAYLQNKEAAVAPFVEAAKVARSLGLGLNAGHDLSLVNLNYLYQNIPWMDEVSIGHSLISDALYLGLERTVQEYKNCLR
;
A
#
# COMPACT_ATOMS: atom_id res chain seq x y z
N MET A 1 49.85 -22.26 4.86
CA MET A 1 49.08 -21.63 3.77
C MET A 1 47.56 -21.75 3.97
N VAL A 2 47.05 -21.68 5.20
CA VAL A 2 45.62 -21.90 5.52
C VAL A 2 44.97 -20.69 6.21
N PHE A 3 45.74 -19.67 6.62
CA PHE A 3 45.20 -18.52 7.37
C PHE A 3 44.55 -17.41 6.52
N PHE A 4 44.71 -17.39 5.20
CA PHE A 4 44.20 -16.34 4.33
C PHE A 4 42.79 -16.60 3.77
N SER A 5 42.28 -17.84 3.82
CA SER A 5 40.96 -18.16 3.24
C SER A 5 39.78 -17.86 4.19
N GLN A 6 40.00 -17.96 5.49
CA GLN A 6 38.93 -17.70 6.49
C GLN A 6 38.58 -16.22 6.65
N ASN A 7 39.53 -15.30 6.46
CA ASN A 7 39.28 -13.86 6.52
C ASN A 7 38.46 -13.35 5.31
N ALA A 8 38.68 -13.88 4.11
CA ALA A 8 37.94 -13.46 2.92
C ALA A 8 36.46 -13.89 2.98
N ALA A 9 36.16 -15.09 3.51
CA ALA A 9 34.80 -15.56 3.69
C ALA A 9 34.03 -14.75 4.77
N ASN A 10 34.70 -14.39 5.87
CA ASN A 10 34.13 -13.55 6.92
C ASN A 10 33.89 -12.10 6.46
N ILE A 11 34.78 -11.54 5.63
CA ILE A 11 34.60 -10.22 5.02
C ILE A 11 33.44 -10.23 4.03
N SER A 12 33.32 -11.27 3.19
CA SER A 12 32.21 -11.44 2.26
C SER A 12 30.89 -11.61 2.98
N LEU A 13 30.85 -12.39 4.07
CA LEU A 13 29.64 -12.57 4.89
C LEU A 13 29.28 -11.28 5.63
N LEU A 14 30.28 -10.53 6.12
CA LEU A 14 30.07 -9.23 6.76
C LEU A 14 29.57 -8.19 5.75
N PHE A 15 30.07 -8.19 4.49
CA PHE A 15 29.56 -7.33 3.41
C PHE A 15 28.15 -7.72 2.98
N VAL A 16 27.82 -9.01 2.97
CA VAL A 16 26.45 -9.47 2.70
C VAL A 16 25.50 -9.12 3.84
N LEU A 17 25.96 -9.26 5.09
CA LEU A 17 25.20 -8.85 6.28
C LEU A 17 25.08 -7.31 6.36
N LEU A 18 26.13 -6.56 6.07
CA LEU A 18 26.11 -5.10 5.99
C LEU A 18 25.27 -4.60 4.80
N ARG A 19 25.29 -5.27 3.64
CA ARG A 19 24.32 -4.99 2.56
C ARG A 19 22.90 -5.26 2.99
N LYS A 20 22.61 -6.37 3.68
CA LYS A 20 21.26 -6.66 4.22
C LYS A 20 20.86 -5.67 5.34
N THR A 21 21.80 -5.10 6.09
CA THR A 21 21.53 -4.05 7.10
C THR A 21 21.57 -2.63 6.52
N MET A 22 22.21 -2.42 5.38
CA MET A 22 22.22 -1.15 4.64
C MET A 22 21.14 -1.05 3.57
N ASP A 23 20.52 -2.11 3.16
CA ASP A 23 19.18 -2.08 2.57
C ASP A 23 18.20 -1.73 3.71
N ARG A 24 18.33 -0.52 4.23
CA ARG A 24 17.24 0.18 4.89
C ARG A 24 16.11 0.12 3.88
N ILE A 25 15.15 -0.77 4.12
CA ILE A 25 13.98 -0.88 3.25
C ILE A 25 13.38 0.51 3.25
N MET A 26 13.65 1.26 2.18
CA MET A 26 13.07 2.59 2.05
C MET A 26 11.58 2.37 1.88
N THR A 27 10.78 2.92 2.78
CA THR A 27 9.33 2.89 2.65
C THR A 27 8.94 3.44 1.27
N ARG A 28 8.20 2.67 0.51
CA ARG A 28 7.77 3.04 -0.85
C ARG A 28 6.55 3.95 -0.79
N LEU A 29 6.50 4.91 -1.71
CA LEU A 29 5.31 5.73 -1.96
C LEU A 29 4.54 5.14 -3.15
N SER A 30 3.37 4.57 -2.90
CA SER A 30 2.39 4.25 -3.93
C SER A 30 1.36 5.38 -4.04
N VAL A 31 1.22 5.95 -5.23
CA VAL A 31 0.25 7.02 -5.47
C VAL A 31 -1.09 6.42 -5.88
N ASN A 32 -2.11 6.60 -5.03
CA ASN A 32 -3.47 6.19 -5.35
C ASN A 32 -4.15 7.25 -6.24
N ILE A 33 -4.38 6.90 -7.50
CA ILE A 33 -4.88 7.82 -8.54
C ILE A 33 -6.41 7.83 -8.69
N ASN A 34 -7.16 7.24 -7.77
CA ASN A 34 -8.62 7.19 -7.83
C ASN A 34 -9.26 8.58 -7.99
N LYS A 35 -8.71 9.62 -7.34
CA LYS A 35 -9.26 11.00 -7.42
C LYS A 35 -9.05 11.64 -8.78
N ILE A 36 -8.01 11.26 -9.51
CA ILE A 36 -7.81 11.65 -10.91
C ILE A 36 -8.93 11.08 -11.78
N ALA A 37 -9.23 9.80 -11.61
CA ALA A 37 -10.34 9.15 -12.30
C ALA A 37 -11.71 9.73 -11.91
N THR A 38 -11.91 10.10 -10.64
CA THR A 38 -13.11 10.82 -10.19
C THR A 38 -13.29 12.13 -10.96
N LEU A 39 -12.22 12.92 -11.09
CA LEU A 39 -12.25 14.19 -11.82
C LEU A 39 -12.55 13.98 -13.30
N ARG A 40 -11.93 12.97 -13.94
CA ARG A 40 -12.23 12.58 -15.32
C ARG A 40 -13.71 12.23 -15.49
N ASN A 41 -14.24 11.40 -14.60
CA ASN A 41 -15.63 10.91 -14.69
C ASN A 41 -16.67 12.01 -14.43
N ALA A 42 -16.34 13.05 -13.67
CA ALA A 42 -17.26 14.15 -13.36
C ALA A 42 -17.77 14.90 -14.61
N ARG A 43 -17.02 14.84 -15.73
CA ARG A 43 -17.41 15.51 -16.98
C ARG A 43 -17.60 14.56 -18.15
N GLY A 44 -17.21 13.30 -18.03
CA GLY A 44 -17.07 12.37 -19.14
C GLY A 44 -15.83 12.70 -19.99
N GLY A 45 -15.50 11.84 -20.92
CA GLY A 45 -14.28 11.99 -21.73
C GLY A 45 -13.02 11.47 -21.02
N ASP A 46 -11.84 12.01 -21.33
CA ASP A 46 -10.54 11.49 -20.92
C ASP A 46 -9.61 12.58 -20.35
N VAL A 47 -10.16 13.59 -19.71
CA VAL A 47 -9.39 14.67 -19.08
C VAL A 47 -9.80 14.81 -17.60
N PRO A 48 -8.85 14.70 -16.65
CA PRO A 48 -7.44 14.31 -16.83
C PRO A 48 -7.28 12.87 -17.28
N ASN A 49 -6.28 12.59 -18.16
CA ASN A 49 -6.00 11.23 -18.61
C ASN A 49 -5.32 10.43 -17.50
N VAL A 50 -5.91 9.29 -17.11
CA VAL A 50 -5.49 8.47 -15.96
C VAL A 50 -4.14 7.81 -16.23
N GLU A 51 -3.92 7.28 -17.43
CA GLU A 51 -2.65 6.64 -17.82
C GLU A 51 -1.50 7.64 -17.78
N LYS A 52 -1.72 8.83 -18.39
CA LYS A 52 -0.72 9.89 -18.38
C LYS A 52 -0.34 10.30 -16.96
N VAL A 53 -1.32 10.49 -16.08
CA VAL A 53 -1.05 10.86 -14.68
C VAL A 53 -0.30 9.76 -13.94
N ALA A 54 -0.62 8.49 -14.18
CA ALA A 54 0.11 7.36 -13.59
C ALA A 54 1.59 7.37 -14.01
N LEU A 55 1.87 7.53 -15.31
CA LEU A 55 3.24 7.63 -15.83
C LEU A 55 3.98 8.89 -15.34
N ASP A 56 3.29 10.02 -15.24
CA ASP A 56 3.85 11.24 -14.67
C ASP A 56 4.24 11.01 -13.18
N CYS A 57 3.39 10.35 -12.37
CA CYS A 57 3.73 10.00 -10.98
C CYS A 57 5.01 9.14 -10.89
N GLU A 58 5.15 8.12 -11.75
CA GLU A 58 6.38 7.33 -11.83
C GLU A 58 7.60 8.19 -12.19
N ASN A 59 7.47 9.06 -13.19
CA ASN A 59 8.55 9.96 -13.62
C ASN A 59 8.95 10.96 -12.52
N PHE A 60 8.02 11.34 -11.65
CA PHE A 60 8.25 12.24 -10.51
C PHE A 60 8.80 11.52 -9.27
N GLY A 61 8.94 10.18 -9.32
CA GLY A 61 9.60 9.38 -8.30
C GLY A 61 8.69 8.55 -7.41
N ALA A 62 7.42 8.37 -7.77
CA ALA A 62 6.56 7.38 -7.12
C ALA A 62 7.14 5.96 -7.31
N ASP A 63 7.07 5.13 -6.27
CA ASP A 63 7.54 3.74 -6.30
C ASP A 63 6.45 2.76 -6.69
N GLY A 64 5.20 3.24 -6.78
CA GLY A 64 4.05 2.44 -7.18
C GLY A 64 2.84 3.28 -7.52
N ILE A 65 1.89 2.64 -8.17
CA ILE A 65 0.56 3.17 -8.48
C ILE A 65 -0.48 2.26 -7.87
N THR A 66 -1.44 2.86 -7.16
CA THR A 66 -2.58 2.13 -6.58
C THR A 66 -3.88 2.58 -7.23
N VAL A 67 -4.74 1.61 -7.51
CA VAL A 67 -6.09 1.83 -8.03
C VAL A 67 -7.11 0.97 -7.29
N HIS A 68 -8.36 1.49 -7.17
CA HIS A 68 -9.47 0.75 -6.58
C HIS A 68 -10.66 0.73 -7.56
N PRO A 69 -10.76 -0.25 -8.45
CA PRO A 69 -11.89 -0.38 -9.38
C PRO A 69 -13.13 -0.87 -8.63
N ARG A 70 -13.96 0.07 -8.16
CA ARG A 70 -15.23 -0.28 -7.51
C ARG A 70 -16.23 -0.84 -8.52
N PRO A 71 -17.18 -1.68 -8.10
CA PRO A 71 -18.17 -2.29 -9.00
C PRO A 71 -19.00 -1.29 -9.81
N ASP A 72 -19.23 -0.08 -9.26
CA ASP A 72 -19.99 1.00 -9.91
C ASP A 72 -19.13 1.93 -10.78
N GLU A 73 -17.83 1.67 -10.87
CA GLU A 73 -16.88 2.45 -11.66
C GLU A 73 -16.93 3.98 -11.40
N ARG A 74 -17.29 4.39 -10.18
CA ARG A 74 -17.41 5.82 -9.80
C ARG A 74 -16.12 6.61 -10.00
N HIS A 75 -14.98 5.93 -10.06
CA HIS A 75 -13.67 6.51 -10.36
C HIS A 75 -12.91 5.61 -11.35
N ILE A 76 -12.04 4.71 -10.92
CA ILE A 76 -11.32 3.77 -11.78
C ILE A 76 -12.31 2.82 -12.46
N ARG A 77 -12.21 2.72 -13.79
CA ARG A 77 -12.95 1.78 -14.62
C ARG A 77 -12.16 0.48 -14.76
N ARG A 78 -12.84 -0.60 -15.07
CA ARG A 78 -12.14 -1.88 -15.35
C ARG A 78 -11.18 -1.76 -16.54
N SER A 79 -11.54 -0.98 -17.57
CA SER A 79 -10.65 -0.68 -18.70
C SER A 79 -9.36 -0.02 -18.25
N ASP A 80 -9.42 0.97 -17.35
CA ASP A 80 -8.22 1.65 -16.84
C ASP A 80 -7.22 0.66 -16.23
N VAL A 81 -7.73 -0.38 -15.54
CA VAL A 81 -6.86 -1.38 -14.90
C VAL A 81 -6.10 -2.22 -15.92
N TYR A 82 -6.78 -2.62 -17.02
CA TYR A 82 -6.14 -3.35 -18.11
C TYR A 82 -5.13 -2.48 -18.87
N ASP A 83 -5.49 -1.21 -19.10
CA ASP A 83 -4.66 -0.26 -19.87
C ASP A 83 -3.40 0.15 -19.08
N LEU A 84 -3.52 0.33 -17.76
CA LEU A 84 -2.40 0.69 -16.87
C LEU A 84 -1.36 -0.42 -16.75
N ARG A 85 -1.78 -1.69 -16.67
CA ARG A 85 -0.85 -2.80 -16.35
C ARG A 85 0.37 -2.89 -17.27
N PRO A 86 0.24 -2.83 -18.61
CA PRO A 86 1.38 -2.89 -19.53
C PRO A 86 2.22 -1.62 -19.57
N LEU A 87 1.70 -0.48 -19.09
CA LEU A 87 2.36 0.82 -19.15
C LEU A 87 3.25 1.08 -17.94
N LEU A 88 2.85 0.56 -16.76
CA LEU A 88 3.54 0.84 -15.50
C LEU A 88 4.85 0.05 -15.40
N ARG A 89 5.91 0.75 -14.96
CA ARG A 89 7.25 0.24 -14.73
C ARG A 89 7.56 0.00 -13.26
N THR A 90 6.81 0.65 -12.38
CA THR A 90 6.91 0.51 -10.94
C THR A 90 5.87 -0.47 -10.41
N GLU A 91 5.69 -0.53 -9.10
CA GLU A 91 4.75 -1.45 -8.47
C GLU A 91 3.31 -1.06 -8.78
N PHE A 92 2.48 -2.03 -9.20
CA PHE A 92 1.05 -1.85 -9.43
C PHE A 92 0.26 -2.59 -8.37
N ASN A 93 -0.53 -1.86 -7.59
CA ASN A 93 -1.42 -2.38 -6.56
C ASN A 93 -2.87 -2.16 -6.94
N ILE A 94 -3.70 -3.20 -6.82
CA ILE A 94 -5.15 -3.14 -7.04
C ILE A 94 -5.84 -3.38 -5.71
N GLU A 95 -6.62 -2.40 -5.25
CA GLU A 95 -7.44 -2.51 -4.04
C GLU A 95 -8.85 -2.95 -4.39
N GLY A 96 -9.50 -3.74 -3.53
CA GLY A 96 -10.91 -4.04 -3.69
C GLY A 96 -11.43 -5.12 -2.76
N TYR A 97 -12.77 -5.22 -2.72
CA TYR A 97 -13.47 -6.34 -2.09
C TYR A 97 -13.37 -7.58 -2.99
N PRO A 98 -13.01 -8.76 -2.47
CA PRO A 98 -12.79 -9.97 -3.26
C PRO A 98 -14.10 -10.63 -3.70
N SER A 99 -14.89 -9.91 -4.50
CA SER A 99 -16.01 -10.49 -5.24
C SER A 99 -15.50 -11.37 -6.38
N PRO A 100 -16.31 -12.31 -6.91
CA PRO A 100 -15.91 -13.13 -8.06
C PRO A 100 -15.39 -12.31 -9.24
N ASP A 101 -16.05 -11.20 -9.57
CA ASP A 101 -15.64 -10.30 -10.64
C ASP A 101 -14.31 -9.60 -10.37
N PHE A 102 -14.04 -9.21 -9.11
CA PHE A 102 -12.78 -8.61 -8.72
C PHE A 102 -11.63 -9.63 -8.76
N ILE A 103 -11.88 -10.84 -8.27
CA ILE A 103 -10.91 -11.94 -8.31
C ILE A 103 -10.53 -12.25 -9.77
N ASP A 104 -11.50 -12.36 -10.65
CA ASP A 104 -11.28 -12.59 -12.09
C ASP A 104 -10.47 -11.46 -12.73
N LEU A 105 -10.77 -10.19 -12.41
CA LEU A 105 -10.01 -9.04 -12.87
C LEU A 105 -8.54 -9.13 -12.43
N VAL A 106 -8.28 -9.35 -11.14
CA VAL A 106 -6.93 -9.39 -10.56
C VAL A 106 -6.12 -10.55 -11.15
N LEU A 107 -6.71 -11.73 -11.29
CA LEU A 107 -6.05 -12.90 -11.88
C LEU A 107 -5.71 -12.72 -13.36
N LYS A 108 -6.51 -11.95 -14.11
CA LYS A 108 -6.23 -11.63 -15.53
C LYS A 108 -5.15 -10.56 -15.67
N VAL A 109 -5.21 -9.50 -14.84
CA VAL A 109 -4.29 -8.37 -14.89
C VAL A 109 -2.92 -8.73 -14.33
N LYS A 110 -2.85 -9.57 -13.30
CA LYS A 110 -1.65 -9.95 -12.56
C LYS A 110 -0.84 -8.73 -12.11
N PRO A 111 -1.40 -7.91 -11.19
CA PRO A 111 -0.67 -6.80 -10.59
C PRO A 111 0.49 -7.33 -9.75
N HIS A 112 1.36 -6.44 -9.29
CA HIS A 112 2.42 -6.81 -8.34
C HIS A 112 1.85 -7.11 -6.95
N GLN A 113 0.79 -6.38 -6.55
CA GLN A 113 0.11 -6.53 -5.27
C GLN A 113 -1.40 -6.39 -5.45
N VAL A 114 -2.14 -7.10 -4.62
CA VAL A 114 -3.57 -6.89 -4.39
C VAL A 114 -3.79 -6.57 -2.92
N THR A 115 -4.54 -5.50 -2.62
CA THR A 115 -4.96 -5.15 -1.25
C THR A 115 -6.45 -5.42 -1.08
N LEU A 116 -6.78 -6.36 -0.18
CA LEU A 116 -8.16 -6.72 0.09
C LEU A 116 -8.79 -5.80 1.12
N VAL A 117 -9.88 -5.12 0.75
CA VAL A 117 -10.65 -4.25 1.63
C VAL A 117 -12.06 -4.82 1.86
N PRO A 118 -12.65 -4.63 3.08
CA PRO A 118 -13.94 -5.22 3.43
C PRO A 118 -15.16 -4.42 2.90
N ASP A 119 -14.93 -3.48 2.01
CA ASP A 119 -15.93 -2.50 1.59
C ASP A 119 -17.09 -3.14 0.84
N SER A 120 -18.30 -2.97 1.36
CA SER A 120 -19.51 -3.29 0.58
C SER A 120 -19.62 -2.34 -0.63
N PRO A 121 -20.28 -2.76 -1.73
CA PRO A 121 -20.47 -1.91 -2.91
C PRO A 121 -21.12 -0.55 -2.64
N ALA A 122 -21.98 -0.46 -1.60
CA ALA A 122 -22.67 0.79 -1.22
C ALA A 122 -21.82 1.75 -0.39
N GLN A 123 -20.65 1.36 0.09
CA GLN A 123 -19.80 2.15 0.98
C GLN A 123 -19.07 3.27 0.22
N LEU A 124 -19.10 4.50 0.74
CA LEU A 124 -18.46 5.65 0.07
C LEU A 124 -16.94 5.57 0.12
N THR A 125 -16.39 5.17 1.25
CA THR A 125 -14.93 5.03 1.49
C THR A 125 -14.71 3.92 2.49
N SER A 126 -13.51 3.34 2.50
CA SER A 126 -13.12 2.35 3.50
C SER A 126 -13.13 3.01 4.89
N ASN A 127 -13.91 2.47 5.82
CA ASN A 127 -14.07 3.01 7.18
C ASN A 127 -13.82 1.98 8.29
N ALA A 128 -13.38 0.77 7.94
CA ALA A 128 -13.02 -0.28 8.87
C ALA A 128 -12.07 -1.28 8.20
N GLY A 129 -11.19 -1.89 8.97
CA GLY A 129 -10.43 -3.07 8.55
C GLY A 129 -11.27 -4.34 8.55
N TRP A 130 -10.74 -5.41 7.96
CA TRP A 130 -11.37 -6.73 8.00
C TRP A 130 -11.50 -7.26 9.43
N ASP A 131 -12.63 -7.88 9.72
CA ASP A 131 -12.72 -8.88 10.78
C ASP A 131 -12.13 -10.19 10.23
N THR A 132 -10.81 -10.30 10.31
CA THR A 132 -10.06 -11.42 9.73
C THR A 132 -10.32 -12.72 10.43
N LYS A 133 -10.69 -12.68 11.72
CA LYS A 133 -11.06 -13.86 12.51
C LYS A 133 -12.37 -14.48 12.00
N LYS A 134 -13.39 -13.64 11.85
CA LYS A 134 -14.70 -14.08 11.36
C LYS A 134 -14.66 -14.57 9.90
N ASN A 135 -13.78 -13.98 9.10
CA ASN A 135 -13.66 -14.25 7.68
C ASN A 135 -12.43 -15.12 7.33
N LEU A 136 -11.88 -15.87 8.30
CA LEU A 136 -10.64 -16.61 8.12
C LEU A 136 -10.68 -17.56 6.92
N ASP A 137 -11.66 -18.43 6.83
CA ASP A 137 -11.75 -19.43 5.76
C ASP A 137 -11.89 -18.77 4.40
N PHE A 138 -12.73 -17.75 4.30
CA PHE A 138 -12.92 -16.98 3.06
C PHE A 138 -11.63 -16.28 2.61
N LEU A 139 -10.97 -15.58 3.53
CA LEU A 139 -9.71 -14.91 3.22
C LEU A 139 -8.62 -15.91 2.86
N THR A 140 -8.55 -17.06 3.54
CA THR A 140 -7.56 -18.10 3.22
C THR A 140 -7.73 -18.59 1.79
N GLU A 141 -8.95 -18.91 1.36
CA GLU A 141 -9.22 -19.35 -0.01
C GLU A 141 -8.81 -18.31 -1.05
N VAL A 142 -9.18 -17.04 -0.83
CA VAL A 142 -8.90 -15.94 -1.75
C VAL A 142 -7.39 -15.64 -1.82
N LEU A 143 -6.72 -15.54 -0.67
CA LEU A 143 -5.29 -15.24 -0.60
C LEU A 143 -4.45 -16.35 -1.24
N ASP A 144 -4.82 -17.62 -0.98
CA ASP A 144 -4.16 -18.78 -1.59
C ASP A 144 -4.23 -18.72 -3.12
N GLY A 145 -5.41 -18.37 -3.68
CA GLY A 145 -5.59 -18.19 -5.12
C GLY A 145 -4.67 -17.13 -5.72
N PHE A 146 -4.51 -15.99 -5.06
CA PHE A 146 -3.62 -14.92 -5.51
C PHE A 146 -2.14 -15.27 -5.33
N ASN A 147 -1.77 -15.88 -4.22
CA ASN A 147 -0.41 -16.32 -3.94
C ASN A 147 0.06 -17.38 -4.97
N HIS A 148 -0.80 -18.35 -5.32
CA HIS A 148 -0.51 -19.31 -6.39
C HIS A 148 -0.35 -18.65 -7.76
N ALA A 149 -1.02 -17.54 -8.01
CA ALA A 149 -0.84 -16.75 -9.24
C ALA A 149 0.42 -15.86 -9.23
N GLY A 150 1.20 -15.86 -8.13
CA GLY A 150 2.39 -15.05 -7.95
C GLY A 150 2.10 -13.57 -7.68
N ILE A 151 0.92 -13.26 -7.14
CA ILE A 151 0.48 -11.90 -6.79
C ILE A 151 0.65 -11.74 -5.29
N ARG A 152 1.44 -10.73 -4.86
CA ARG A 152 1.60 -10.42 -3.43
C ARG A 152 0.27 -9.94 -2.84
N THR A 153 -0.07 -10.46 -1.68
CA THR A 153 -1.33 -10.17 -0.99
C THR A 153 -1.15 -9.21 0.17
N SER A 154 -2.08 -8.26 0.32
CA SER A 154 -2.17 -7.35 1.46
C SER A 154 -3.61 -7.32 1.97
N VAL A 155 -3.79 -7.33 3.30
CA VAL A 155 -5.11 -7.31 3.93
C VAL A 155 -5.27 -6.02 4.73
N PHE A 156 -6.32 -5.25 4.44
CA PHE A 156 -6.62 -4.00 5.13
C PHE A 156 -7.19 -4.27 6.52
N VAL A 157 -6.51 -3.83 7.58
CA VAL A 157 -6.82 -4.15 8.97
C VAL A 157 -6.77 -2.92 9.87
N SER A 158 -7.45 -3.02 11.02
CA SER A 158 -7.27 -2.08 12.13
C SER A 158 -5.94 -2.34 12.87
N THR A 159 -5.66 -1.56 13.91
CA THR A 159 -4.51 -1.77 14.81
C THR A 159 -4.72 -2.89 15.83
N ASP A 160 -5.82 -3.64 15.75
CA ASP A 160 -6.09 -4.77 16.63
C ASP A 160 -5.14 -5.93 16.32
N ALA A 161 -4.37 -6.35 17.32
CA ALA A 161 -3.40 -7.44 17.23
C ALA A 161 -4.03 -8.77 16.79
N GLU A 162 -5.25 -9.08 17.27
CA GLU A 162 -5.95 -10.31 16.88
C GLU A 162 -6.27 -10.31 15.39
N MET A 163 -6.68 -9.15 14.82
CA MET A 163 -6.95 -9.04 13.39
C MET A 163 -5.68 -9.26 12.55
N ILE A 164 -4.53 -8.76 13.00
CA ILE A 164 -3.24 -8.97 12.33
C ILE A 164 -2.80 -10.44 12.41
N GLU A 165 -2.97 -11.08 13.56
CA GLU A 165 -2.67 -12.51 13.73
C GLU A 165 -3.50 -13.39 12.79
N TYR A 166 -4.80 -13.11 12.66
CA TYR A 166 -5.67 -13.86 11.76
C TYR A 166 -5.41 -13.55 10.27
N ALA A 167 -4.94 -12.35 9.92
CA ALA A 167 -4.45 -12.07 8.57
C ALA A 167 -3.21 -12.94 8.23
N ALA A 168 -2.27 -13.09 9.19
CA ALA A 168 -1.13 -13.98 9.01
C ALA A 168 -1.56 -15.45 8.89
N LYS A 169 -2.51 -15.91 9.72
CA LYS A 169 -3.06 -17.28 9.63
C LYS A 169 -3.78 -17.55 8.31
N ALA A 170 -4.39 -16.54 7.73
CA ALA A 170 -5.03 -16.63 6.41
C ALA A 170 -4.02 -16.68 5.25
N GLY A 171 -2.73 -16.48 5.51
CA GLY A 171 -1.69 -16.56 4.49
C GLY A 171 -1.42 -15.23 3.75
N ALA A 172 -1.73 -14.09 4.37
CA ALA A 172 -1.37 -12.78 3.83
C ALA A 172 0.16 -12.58 3.81
N ASP A 173 0.68 -11.93 2.76
CA ASP A 173 2.08 -11.50 2.72
C ASP A 173 2.29 -10.21 3.51
N ARG A 174 1.26 -9.33 3.50
CA ARG A 174 1.28 -8.01 4.14
C ARG A 174 -0.04 -7.71 4.82
N VAL A 175 0.00 -6.77 5.74
CA VAL A 175 -1.19 -6.04 6.20
C VAL A 175 -1.05 -4.57 5.88
N GLU A 176 -2.19 -3.92 5.60
CA GLU A 176 -2.26 -2.47 5.46
C GLU A 176 -3.07 -1.89 6.61
N LEU A 177 -2.43 -1.03 7.41
CA LEU A 177 -3.09 -0.40 8.56
C LEU A 177 -4.01 0.72 8.12
N TYR A 178 -5.26 0.69 8.59
CA TYR A 178 -6.23 1.77 8.44
C TYR A 178 -5.84 2.98 9.31
N THR A 179 -5.45 4.08 8.69
CA THR A 179 -4.79 5.21 9.36
C THR A 179 -5.70 6.41 9.67
N GLU A 180 -7.01 6.35 9.40
CA GLU A 180 -7.93 7.44 9.77
C GLU A 180 -7.90 7.76 11.27
N PRO A 181 -7.95 6.79 12.21
CA PRO A 181 -7.89 7.08 13.63
C PRO A 181 -6.60 7.81 14.05
N TYR A 182 -5.47 7.48 13.39
CA TYR A 182 -4.23 8.22 13.56
C TYR A 182 -4.35 9.67 13.08
N ALA A 183 -4.86 9.86 11.87
CA ALA A 183 -4.99 11.17 11.25
C ALA A 183 -5.94 12.08 12.04
N ALA A 184 -7.07 11.54 12.51
CA ALA A 184 -8.07 12.27 13.30
C ALA A 184 -7.55 12.73 14.67
N ALA A 185 -6.75 11.89 15.34
CA ALA A 185 -6.20 12.21 16.66
C ALA A 185 -4.87 12.99 16.61
N TYR A 186 -4.21 13.04 15.46
CA TYR A 186 -2.83 13.53 15.30
C TYR A 186 -2.61 14.95 15.83
N LEU A 187 -3.48 15.90 15.46
CA LEU A 187 -3.35 17.30 15.86
C LEU A 187 -3.64 17.54 17.35
N GLN A 188 -4.33 16.61 18.00
CA GLN A 188 -4.65 16.69 19.43
C GLN A 188 -3.50 16.14 20.28
N ASN A 189 -3.00 14.96 19.93
CA ASN A 189 -1.89 14.31 20.62
C ASN A 189 -1.24 13.25 19.68
N LYS A 190 -0.18 13.63 19.00
CA LYS A 190 0.50 12.78 18.02
C LYS A 190 1.17 11.54 18.64
N GLU A 191 1.65 11.65 19.89
CA GLU A 191 2.24 10.54 20.64
C GLU A 191 1.20 9.47 20.96
N ALA A 192 0.04 9.87 21.45
CA ALA A 192 -1.08 8.97 21.73
C ALA A 192 -1.67 8.40 20.43
N ALA A 193 -1.74 9.21 19.38
CA ALA A 193 -2.26 8.79 18.08
C ALA A 193 -1.42 7.70 17.42
N VAL A 194 -0.09 7.79 17.48
CA VAL A 194 0.82 6.85 16.83
C VAL A 194 1.02 5.55 17.63
N ALA A 195 0.85 5.58 18.95
CA ALA A 195 1.17 4.44 19.82
C ALA A 195 0.48 3.11 19.42
N PRO A 196 -0.83 3.06 19.12
CA PRO A 196 -1.48 1.81 18.66
C PRO A 196 -0.88 1.28 17.35
N PHE A 197 -0.46 2.17 16.46
CA PHE A 197 0.14 1.80 15.16
C PHE A 197 1.53 1.21 15.32
N VAL A 198 2.33 1.74 16.26
CA VAL A 198 3.63 1.18 16.60
C VAL A 198 3.49 -0.24 17.17
N GLU A 199 2.54 -0.48 18.06
CA GLU A 199 2.29 -1.82 18.61
C GLU A 199 1.78 -2.78 17.52
N ALA A 200 0.82 -2.37 16.70
CA ALA A 200 0.34 -3.15 15.55
C ALA A 200 1.48 -3.51 14.57
N ALA A 201 2.35 -2.55 14.28
CA ALA A 201 3.51 -2.76 13.41
C ALA A 201 4.51 -3.77 13.99
N LYS A 202 4.72 -3.77 15.33
CA LYS A 202 5.55 -4.78 16.01
C LYS A 202 4.93 -6.17 15.91
N VAL A 203 3.61 -6.29 16.08
CA VAL A 203 2.88 -7.56 15.93
C VAL A 203 3.05 -8.07 14.49
N ALA A 204 2.76 -7.28 13.48
CA ALA A 204 2.92 -7.66 12.07
C ALA A 204 4.35 -8.17 11.79
N ARG A 205 5.36 -7.41 12.23
CA ARG A 205 6.76 -7.79 12.07
C ARG A 205 7.12 -9.11 12.77
N SER A 206 6.60 -9.34 13.98
CA SER A 206 6.86 -10.58 14.74
C SER A 206 6.27 -11.82 14.08
N LEU A 207 5.20 -11.63 13.26
CA LEU A 207 4.55 -12.69 12.49
C LEU A 207 5.17 -12.86 11.08
N GLY A 208 6.19 -12.06 10.75
CA GLY A 208 6.83 -12.11 9.42
C GLY A 208 6.03 -11.44 8.31
N LEU A 209 4.98 -10.68 8.65
CA LEU A 209 4.21 -9.91 7.68
C LEU A 209 4.96 -8.64 7.26
N GLY A 210 4.87 -8.29 5.98
CA GLY A 210 5.16 -6.95 5.54
C GLY A 210 4.10 -5.95 6.02
N LEU A 211 4.45 -4.68 6.04
CA LEU A 211 3.60 -3.62 6.60
C LEU A 211 3.38 -2.49 5.60
N ASN A 212 2.13 -2.30 5.22
CA ASN A 212 1.67 -1.12 4.50
C ASN A 212 0.84 -0.22 5.42
N ALA A 213 0.71 1.05 5.04
CA ALA A 213 -0.21 1.99 5.66
C ALA A 213 -0.80 2.92 4.59
N GLY A 214 -2.03 3.39 4.80
CA GLY A 214 -2.67 4.21 3.79
C GLY A 214 -3.90 4.94 4.29
N HIS A 215 -4.64 5.52 3.34
CA HIS A 215 -5.90 6.25 3.47
C HIS A 215 -5.71 7.73 3.83
N ASP A 216 -5.64 8.14 5.11
CA ASP A 216 -5.68 9.56 5.55
C ASP A 216 -4.29 10.15 5.89
N LEU A 217 -3.22 9.55 5.35
CA LEU A 217 -1.88 10.10 5.47
C LEU A 217 -1.71 11.35 4.59
N SER A 218 -0.98 12.34 5.11
CA SER A 218 -0.76 13.64 4.47
C SER A 218 0.63 14.20 4.78
N LEU A 219 1.02 15.30 4.15
CA LEU A 219 2.27 16.01 4.48
C LEU A 219 2.37 16.44 5.97
N VAL A 220 1.22 16.53 6.67
CA VAL A 220 1.18 16.92 8.09
C VAL A 220 1.60 15.76 9.01
N ASN A 221 1.18 14.54 8.73
CA ASN A 221 1.27 13.42 9.67
C ASN A 221 2.20 12.25 9.20
N LEU A 222 2.51 12.16 7.90
CA LEU A 222 3.25 11.05 7.33
C LEU A 222 4.67 10.90 7.90
N ASN A 223 5.42 12.00 7.99
CA ASN A 223 6.79 11.93 8.48
C ASN A 223 6.87 11.42 9.92
N TYR A 224 5.94 11.84 10.78
CA TYR A 224 5.91 11.38 12.17
C TYR A 224 5.56 9.88 12.28
N LEU A 225 4.65 9.38 11.46
CA LEU A 225 4.37 7.94 11.37
C LEU A 225 5.62 7.17 10.93
N TYR A 226 6.28 7.63 9.87
CA TYR A 226 7.50 7.01 9.36
C TYR A 226 8.63 6.98 10.41
N GLN A 227 8.85 8.06 11.14
CA GLN A 227 9.87 8.12 12.19
C GLN A 227 9.63 7.10 13.32
N ASN A 228 8.37 6.80 13.63
CA ASN A 228 8.00 5.82 14.65
C ASN A 228 7.93 4.39 14.13
N ILE A 229 7.74 4.19 12.82
CA ILE A 229 7.65 2.86 12.16
C ILE A 229 8.55 2.88 10.89
N PRO A 230 9.89 3.01 11.02
CA PRO A 230 10.76 3.17 9.86
C PRO A 230 10.98 1.89 9.04
N TRP A 231 10.30 0.80 9.40
CA TRP A 231 10.33 -0.48 8.69
C TRP A 231 9.04 -0.77 7.91
N MET A 232 8.17 0.22 7.72
CA MET A 232 7.04 0.08 6.79
C MET A 232 7.54 -0.20 5.38
N ASP A 233 6.89 -1.10 4.68
CA ASP A 233 7.22 -1.43 3.29
C ASP A 233 6.71 -0.39 2.32
N GLU A 234 5.48 0.10 2.54
CA GLU A 234 4.79 0.98 1.60
C GLU A 234 3.75 1.87 2.28
N VAL A 235 3.56 3.05 1.72
CA VAL A 235 2.39 3.89 2.00
C VAL A 235 1.61 4.13 0.71
N SER A 236 0.26 3.92 0.76
CA SER A 236 -0.65 4.19 -0.36
C SER A 236 -1.46 5.45 -0.07
N ILE A 237 -1.20 6.53 -0.81
CA ILE A 237 -1.79 7.85 -0.51
C ILE A 237 -2.51 8.40 -1.74
N GLY A 238 -3.80 8.74 -1.58
CA GLY A 238 -4.63 9.25 -2.67
C GLY A 238 -5.20 10.62 -2.40
N HIS A 239 -6.24 10.72 -1.58
CA HIS A 239 -7.02 11.95 -1.45
C HIS A 239 -6.17 13.17 -1.05
N SER A 240 -5.38 13.03 0.00
CA SER A 240 -4.52 14.13 0.48
C SER A 240 -3.48 14.54 -0.56
N LEU A 241 -2.79 13.55 -1.17
CA LEU A 241 -1.77 13.82 -2.18
C LEU A 241 -2.35 14.57 -3.40
N ILE A 242 -3.49 14.12 -3.92
CA ILE A 242 -4.12 14.79 -5.07
C ILE A 242 -4.65 16.17 -4.67
N SER A 243 -5.15 16.35 -3.43
CA SER A 243 -5.58 17.66 -2.92
C SER A 243 -4.40 18.64 -2.83
N ASP A 244 -3.25 18.20 -2.31
CA ASP A 244 -2.03 19.00 -2.24
C ASP A 244 -1.51 19.36 -3.65
N ALA A 245 -1.65 18.43 -4.61
CA ALA A 245 -1.23 18.65 -5.99
C ALA A 245 -2.00 19.77 -6.72
N LEU A 246 -3.22 20.10 -6.27
CA LEU A 246 -3.98 21.26 -6.80
C LEU A 246 -3.28 22.60 -6.49
N TYR A 247 -2.49 22.66 -5.42
CA TYR A 247 -1.79 23.88 -4.98
C TYR A 247 -0.30 23.87 -5.31
N LEU A 248 0.34 22.68 -5.25
CA LEU A 248 1.80 22.55 -5.42
C LEU A 248 2.21 22.11 -6.83
N GLY A 249 1.27 21.56 -7.60
CA GLY A 249 1.56 20.78 -8.81
C GLY A 249 1.99 19.34 -8.48
N LEU A 250 1.69 18.41 -9.37
CA LEU A 250 1.82 16.96 -9.10
C LEU A 250 3.28 16.53 -8.84
N GLU A 251 4.24 17.01 -9.64
CA GLU A 251 5.65 16.68 -9.49
C GLU A 251 6.18 17.05 -8.11
N ARG A 252 6.01 18.30 -7.72
CA ARG A 252 6.46 18.77 -6.41
C ARG A 252 5.78 18.01 -5.28
N THR A 253 4.49 17.72 -5.40
CA THR A 253 3.75 16.98 -4.38
C THR A 253 4.31 15.58 -4.20
N VAL A 254 4.53 14.80 -5.27
CA VAL A 254 5.15 13.48 -5.19
C VAL A 254 6.50 13.56 -4.49
N GLN A 255 7.33 14.54 -4.83
CA GLN A 255 8.64 14.74 -4.21
C GLN A 255 8.56 15.07 -2.71
N GLU A 256 7.61 15.93 -2.30
CA GLU A 256 7.41 16.27 -0.88
C GLU A 256 6.94 15.05 -0.06
N TYR A 257 6.03 14.24 -0.60
CA TYR A 257 5.63 12.98 0.06
C TYR A 257 6.80 11.99 0.15
N LYS A 258 7.63 11.88 -0.88
CA LYS A 258 8.87 11.08 -0.82
C LYS A 258 9.85 11.58 0.23
N ASN A 259 9.94 12.90 0.41
CA ASN A 259 10.81 13.50 1.44
C ASN A 259 10.33 13.18 2.86
N CYS A 260 9.02 12.99 3.08
CA CYS A 260 8.48 12.55 4.38
C CYS A 260 8.93 11.12 4.77
N LEU A 261 9.41 10.33 3.83
CA LEU A 261 9.81 8.92 3.99
C LEU A 261 11.35 8.72 4.03
N ARG A 262 12.05 9.79 4.44
CA ARG A 262 13.53 9.80 4.52
C ARG A 262 14.04 10.14 5.91
#